data_37af2c42ae3a08750df2243a1d5ecdb1
#
_entry.id   37af2c42ae3a08750df2243a1d5ecdb1
#
_cell.length_a   1.000
_cell.length_b   1.000
_cell.length_c   1.000
_cell.angle_alpha   90.00
_cell.angle_beta   90.00
_cell.angle_gamma   90.00
#
_symmetry.space_group_name_H-M   'P 1'
#
loop_
_entity.id
_entity.type
_entity.pdbx_description
1 polymer ?
#
loop_
_entity_poly.entity_id
_entity_poly.type
_entity_poly.pdbx_seq_one_letter_code
_entity_poly.pdbx_strand_id
1 'polypeptide(L)'
;MINLNIISLVTLSTLFTKKYKDKDTQLINISSIGGYKIVPNAVTYCASKFFVSAFSEGLYHELAQDKQAKMQAKVLAPAATKTEFGMVATSKESYDYDKAFKKYHTSEQMAEFLLRLYDSHCCVGAVDRDSFEFSLSKPKFDYAVKYEPKDN
;
A
#
# COMPACT_ATOMS: atom_id res chain seq x y z
N MET A 1 -4.03 16.19 -1.70
CA MET A 1 -4.03 14.72 -1.88
C MET A 1 -2.88 14.27 -2.78
N ILE A 2 -2.75 14.71 -4.02
CA ILE A 2 -1.67 14.31 -4.96
C ILE A 2 -0.29 14.55 -4.35
N ASN A 3 0.00 15.75 -3.87
CA ASN A 3 1.31 16.06 -3.27
C ASN A 3 1.65 15.11 -2.10
N LEU A 4 0.67 14.81 -1.23
CA LEU A 4 0.89 13.95 -0.06
C LEU A 4 0.98 12.47 -0.46
N ASN A 5 0.00 11.97 -1.21
CA ASN A 5 -0.08 10.52 -1.47
C ASN A 5 0.86 10.05 -2.58
N ILE A 6 1.31 10.93 -3.47
CA ILE A 6 2.13 10.58 -4.63
C ILE A 6 3.52 11.21 -4.51
N ILE A 7 3.62 12.54 -4.55
CA ILE A 7 4.92 13.22 -4.62
C ILE A 7 5.76 12.90 -3.37
N SER A 8 5.20 13.08 -2.17
CA SER A 8 5.93 12.79 -0.92
C SER A 8 6.30 11.32 -0.80
N LEU A 9 5.39 10.41 -1.19
CA LEU A 9 5.64 8.99 -1.15
C LEU A 9 6.81 8.60 -2.06
N VAL A 10 6.79 9.02 -3.33
CA VAL A 10 7.87 8.74 -4.28
C VAL A 10 9.20 9.32 -3.77
N THR A 11 9.19 10.57 -3.34
CA THR A 11 10.40 11.24 -2.84
C THR A 11 11.00 10.48 -1.66
N LEU A 12 10.19 10.19 -0.63
CA LEU A 12 10.68 9.50 0.58
C LEU A 12 11.11 8.06 0.27
N SER A 13 10.33 7.33 -0.53
CA SER A 13 10.66 5.96 -0.92
C SER A 13 11.95 5.90 -1.72
N THR A 14 12.15 6.83 -2.66
CA THR A 14 13.38 6.90 -3.47
C THR A 14 14.61 7.24 -2.62
N LEU A 15 14.49 8.21 -1.71
CA LEU A 15 15.57 8.56 -0.79
C LEU A 15 15.92 7.40 0.14
N PHE A 16 14.91 6.71 0.67
CA PHE A 16 15.10 5.56 1.54
C PHE A 16 15.77 4.41 0.77
N THR A 17 15.26 4.07 -0.40
CA THR A 17 15.83 3.01 -1.26
C THR A 17 17.27 3.33 -1.63
N LYS A 18 17.56 4.55 -2.07
CA LYS A 18 18.94 4.96 -2.41
C LYS A 18 19.91 4.80 -1.25
N LYS A 19 19.46 5.01 -0.02
CA LYS A 19 20.29 4.94 1.18
C LYS A 19 20.41 3.54 1.77
N TYR A 20 19.39 2.70 1.63
CA TYR A 20 19.28 1.49 2.40
C TYR A 20 19.06 0.20 1.59
N LYS A 21 19.04 0.24 0.25
CA LYS A 21 18.73 -0.95 -0.56
C LYS A 21 19.67 -2.14 -0.31
N ASP A 22 20.92 -1.88 0.07
CA ASP A 22 21.94 -2.89 0.39
C ASP A 22 21.91 -3.39 1.84
N LYS A 23 21.01 -2.86 2.66
CA LYS A 23 20.81 -3.23 4.07
C LYS A 23 19.60 -4.13 4.22
N ASP A 24 19.62 -4.96 5.26
CA ASP A 24 18.45 -5.74 5.69
C ASP A 24 17.43 -4.81 6.34
N THR A 25 16.57 -4.24 5.51
CA THR A 25 15.56 -3.25 5.87
C THR A 25 14.26 -3.49 5.13
N GLN A 26 13.19 -2.85 5.58
CA GLN A 26 11.89 -2.92 4.93
C GLN A 26 11.30 -1.52 4.73
N LEU A 27 10.74 -1.28 3.55
CA LEU A 27 9.91 -0.13 3.25
C LEU A 27 8.47 -0.60 3.09
N ILE A 28 7.59 -0.20 4.00
CA ILE A 28 6.17 -0.54 3.93
C ILE A 28 5.37 0.72 3.62
N ASN A 29 4.81 0.80 2.42
CA ASN A 29 3.93 1.88 2.03
C ASN A 29 2.48 1.57 2.41
N ILE A 30 1.74 2.58 2.86
CA ILE A 30 0.35 2.44 3.23
C ILE A 30 -0.56 2.86 2.07
N SER A 31 -1.12 1.86 1.40
CA SER A 31 -2.15 2.06 0.38
C SER A 31 -3.56 2.09 1.01
N SER A 32 -4.48 1.43 0.40
CA SER A 32 -5.87 1.22 0.81
C SER A 32 -6.46 0.09 -0.04
N ILE A 33 -7.57 -0.50 0.38
CA ILE A 33 -8.38 -1.31 -0.53
C ILE A 33 -8.81 -0.49 -1.77
N GLY A 34 -8.96 0.83 -1.62
CA GLY A 34 -9.14 1.76 -2.74
C GLY A 34 -7.95 1.84 -3.71
N GLY A 35 -6.82 1.21 -3.42
CA GLY A 35 -5.68 1.02 -4.32
C GLY A 35 -5.73 -0.27 -5.15
N TYR A 36 -6.78 -1.08 -4.99
CA TYR A 36 -7.05 -2.31 -5.73
C TYR A 36 -8.48 -2.42 -6.26
N LYS A 37 -9.40 -1.62 -5.72
CA LYS A 37 -10.80 -1.52 -6.16
C LYS A 37 -11.23 -0.06 -6.19
N ILE A 38 -11.99 0.35 -7.20
CA ILE A 38 -12.55 1.70 -7.25
C ILE A 38 -13.76 1.77 -6.33
N VAL A 39 -13.74 2.76 -5.44
CA VAL A 39 -14.83 3.03 -4.50
C VAL A 39 -15.66 4.19 -5.03
N PRO A 40 -17.00 4.09 -5.09
CA PRO A 40 -17.86 5.20 -5.51
C PRO A 40 -17.59 6.48 -4.73
N ASN A 41 -17.68 7.61 -5.41
CA ASN A 41 -17.46 8.97 -4.85
C ASN A 41 -16.04 9.22 -4.29
N ALA A 42 -15.07 8.36 -4.61
CA ALA A 42 -13.68 8.46 -4.14
C ALA A 42 -12.66 8.31 -5.28
N VAL A 43 -12.98 8.76 -6.49
CA VAL A 43 -12.17 8.51 -7.71
C VAL A 43 -10.73 8.99 -7.55
N THR A 44 -10.52 10.25 -7.19
CA THR A 44 -9.18 10.83 -7.02
C THR A 44 -8.39 10.13 -5.89
N TYR A 45 -9.08 9.79 -4.79
CA TYR A 45 -8.47 9.02 -3.71
C TYR A 45 -8.04 7.64 -4.19
N CYS A 46 -8.93 6.89 -4.84
CA CYS A 46 -8.61 5.58 -5.39
C CYS A 46 -7.44 5.65 -6.38
N ALA A 47 -7.48 6.58 -7.33
CA ALA A 47 -6.39 6.78 -8.28
C ALA A 47 -5.04 7.01 -7.57
N SER A 48 -5.02 7.85 -6.52
CA SER A 48 -3.80 8.07 -5.73
C SER A 48 -3.34 6.80 -4.99
N LYS A 49 -4.27 5.96 -4.52
CA LYS A 49 -3.94 4.71 -3.82
C LYS A 49 -3.58 3.56 -4.78
N PHE A 50 -4.15 3.52 -5.99
CA PHE A 50 -3.65 2.66 -7.06
C PHE A 50 -2.21 2.97 -7.41
N PHE A 51 -1.85 4.27 -7.46
CA PHE A 51 -0.46 4.68 -7.63
C PHE A 51 0.43 4.10 -6.52
N VAL A 52 0.04 4.23 -5.25
CA VAL A 52 0.80 3.68 -4.11
C VAL A 52 0.97 2.18 -4.23
N SER A 53 -0.09 1.44 -4.57
CA SER A 53 -0.04 -0.01 -4.74
C SER A 53 0.88 -0.41 -5.88
N ALA A 54 0.68 0.16 -7.08
CA ALA A 54 1.48 -0.15 -8.25
C ALA A 54 2.96 0.23 -8.07
N PHE A 55 3.25 1.39 -7.48
CA PHE A 55 4.61 1.83 -7.17
C PHE A 55 5.30 0.86 -6.20
N SER A 56 4.61 0.43 -5.14
CA SER A 56 5.20 -0.45 -4.12
C SER A 56 5.46 -1.86 -4.65
N GLU A 57 4.52 -2.41 -5.43
CA GLU A 57 4.69 -3.72 -6.05
C GLU A 57 5.74 -3.70 -7.17
N GLY A 58 5.81 -2.59 -7.94
CA GLY A 58 6.88 -2.38 -8.92
C GLY A 58 8.25 -2.34 -8.25
N LEU A 59 8.39 -1.57 -7.18
CA LEU A 59 9.63 -1.48 -6.41
C LEU A 59 10.02 -2.85 -5.80
N TYR A 60 9.06 -3.65 -5.33
CA TYR A 60 9.31 -5.01 -4.89
C TYR A 60 9.96 -5.86 -5.98
N HIS A 61 9.45 -5.80 -7.22
CA HIS A 61 10.00 -6.55 -8.34
C HIS A 61 11.40 -6.07 -8.74
N GLU A 62 11.63 -4.76 -8.76
CA GLU A 62 12.94 -4.20 -9.08
C GLU A 62 14.01 -4.60 -8.05
N LEU A 63 13.67 -4.51 -6.76
CA LEU A 63 14.57 -4.95 -5.68
C LEU A 63 14.85 -6.45 -5.74
N ALA A 64 13.87 -7.27 -6.08
CA ALA A 64 14.04 -8.71 -6.22
C ALA A 64 14.98 -9.10 -7.39
N GLN A 65 15.10 -8.26 -8.41
CA GLN A 65 16.01 -8.46 -9.55
C GLN A 65 17.42 -7.87 -9.29
N ASP A 66 17.58 -6.97 -8.34
CA ASP A 66 18.87 -6.38 -7.98
C ASP A 66 19.62 -7.30 -7.02
N LYS A 67 20.68 -7.97 -7.52
CA LYS A 67 21.51 -8.89 -6.71
C LYS A 67 22.18 -8.24 -5.49
N GLN A 68 22.28 -6.92 -5.46
CA GLN A 68 22.87 -6.18 -4.35
C GLN A 68 21.80 -5.75 -3.32
N ALA A 69 20.51 -5.80 -3.68
CA ALA A 69 19.46 -5.39 -2.79
C ALA A 69 19.21 -6.46 -1.71
N LYS A 70 19.11 -5.99 -0.48
CA LYS A 70 18.66 -6.76 0.70
C LYS A 70 17.37 -6.20 1.27
N MET A 71 17.04 -4.99 0.88
CA MET A 71 15.82 -4.30 1.28
C MET A 71 14.59 -4.94 0.64
N GLN A 72 13.49 -5.00 1.40
CA GLN A 72 12.19 -5.44 0.91
C GLN A 72 11.24 -4.25 0.80
N ALA A 73 10.51 -4.17 -0.31
CA ALA A 73 9.38 -3.24 -0.45
C ALA A 73 8.07 -3.99 -0.25
N LYS A 74 7.18 -3.41 0.55
CA LYS A 74 5.88 -4.00 0.88
C LYS A 74 4.78 -2.95 0.85
N VAL A 75 3.55 -3.38 0.77
CA VAL A 75 2.38 -2.50 0.81
C VAL A 75 1.29 -3.07 1.72
N LEU A 76 0.81 -2.22 2.64
CA LEU A 76 -0.38 -2.51 3.44
C LEU A 76 -1.57 -1.79 2.82
N ALA A 77 -2.66 -2.51 2.59
CA ALA A 77 -3.91 -2.00 2.03
C ALA A 77 -5.08 -2.17 3.01
N PRO A 78 -5.26 -1.21 3.93
CA PRO A 78 -6.39 -1.20 4.86
C PRO A 78 -7.74 -1.04 4.16
N ALA A 79 -8.80 -1.59 4.77
CA ALA A 79 -10.17 -1.15 4.57
C ALA A 79 -10.53 -0.04 5.56
N ALA A 80 -11.82 0.19 5.79
CA ALA A 80 -12.26 1.17 6.79
C ALA A 80 -11.65 0.86 8.17
N THR A 81 -10.98 1.85 8.74
CA THR A 81 -10.29 1.74 10.04
C THR A 81 -10.64 2.95 10.89
N LYS A 82 -11.11 2.71 12.10
CA LYS A 82 -11.51 3.77 13.04
C LYS A 82 -10.26 4.50 13.55
N THR A 83 -10.07 5.70 13.03
CA THR A 83 -8.95 6.61 13.32
C THR A 83 -9.42 8.05 13.14
N GLU A 84 -8.55 9.01 13.33
CA GLU A 84 -8.83 10.43 13.01
C GLU A 84 -9.00 10.69 11.49
N PHE A 85 -8.65 9.71 10.64
CA PHE A 85 -8.72 9.87 9.18
C PHE A 85 -10.11 10.27 8.69
N GLY A 86 -11.18 9.74 9.29
CA GLY A 86 -12.55 10.08 8.91
C GLY A 86 -12.87 11.58 9.11
N MET A 87 -12.42 12.16 10.21
CA MET A 87 -12.56 13.59 10.50
C MET A 87 -11.74 14.43 9.51
N VAL A 88 -10.47 14.08 9.33
CA VAL A 88 -9.56 14.81 8.42
C VAL A 88 -10.04 14.74 6.97
N ALA A 89 -10.43 13.56 6.49
CA ALA A 89 -10.87 13.35 5.11
C ALA A 89 -12.18 14.04 4.77
N THR A 90 -13.05 14.26 5.77
CA THR A 90 -14.35 14.92 5.58
C THR A 90 -14.36 16.36 6.04
N SER A 91 -13.27 16.88 6.63
CA SER A 91 -13.16 18.21 7.25
C SER A 91 -14.25 18.46 8.30
N LYS A 92 -14.56 17.45 9.11
CA LYS A 92 -15.56 17.49 10.18
C LYS A 92 -14.89 17.40 11.55
N GLU A 93 -15.48 18.03 12.55
CA GLU A 93 -15.02 17.95 13.94
C GLU A 93 -15.22 16.56 14.57
N SER A 94 -16.18 15.79 14.04
CA SER A 94 -16.44 14.41 14.46
C SER A 94 -16.82 13.54 13.26
N TYR A 95 -16.51 12.26 13.33
CA TYR A 95 -16.86 11.27 12.31
C TYR A 95 -17.39 10.01 12.96
N ASP A 96 -18.64 9.68 12.67
CA ASP A 96 -19.33 8.51 13.22
C ASP A 96 -19.11 7.30 12.30
N TYR A 97 -18.17 6.44 12.69
CA TYR A 97 -17.85 5.22 11.93
C TYR A 97 -18.98 4.21 11.93
N ASP A 98 -19.79 4.13 13.00
CA ASP A 98 -20.90 3.18 13.10
C ASP A 98 -22.03 3.51 12.12
N LYS A 99 -22.23 4.80 11.84
CA LYS A 99 -23.17 5.25 10.79
C LYS A 99 -22.60 5.13 9.38
N ALA A 100 -21.28 5.33 9.22
CA ALA A 100 -20.64 5.38 7.92
C ALA A 100 -20.33 3.99 7.34
N PHE A 101 -20.05 3.01 8.17
CA PHE A 101 -19.60 1.68 7.75
C PHE A 101 -20.31 0.58 8.54
N LYS A 102 -20.70 -0.48 7.85
CA LYS A 102 -21.25 -1.69 8.51
C LYS A 102 -20.19 -2.46 9.29
N LYS A 103 -18.94 -2.40 8.83
CA LYS A 103 -17.76 -3.03 9.44
C LYS A 103 -16.56 -2.11 9.28
N TYR A 104 -15.70 -2.10 10.26
CA TYR A 104 -14.39 -1.45 10.23
C TYR A 104 -13.44 -2.12 11.22
N HIS A 105 -12.15 -1.88 11.08
CA HIS A 105 -11.15 -2.33 12.04
C HIS A 105 -10.79 -1.20 13.02
N THR A 106 -10.21 -1.58 14.15
CA THR A 106 -9.58 -0.60 15.05
C THR A 106 -8.15 -0.30 14.60
N SER A 107 -7.55 0.75 15.17
CA SER A 107 -6.14 1.09 14.95
C SER A 107 -5.20 -0.02 15.43
N GLU A 108 -5.53 -0.68 16.55
CA GLU A 108 -4.78 -1.79 17.12
C GLU A 108 -4.77 -3.00 16.19
N GLN A 109 -5.93 -3.39 15.66
CA GLN A 109 -6.02 -4.47 14.66
C GLN A 109 -5.19 -4.15 13.41
N MET A 110 -5.18 -2.89 12.98
CA MET A 110 -4.37 -2.49 11.83
C MET A 110 -2.87 -2.53 12.13
N ALA A 111 -2.46 -2.20 13.36
CA ALA A 111 -1.08 -2.36 13.80
C ALA A 111 -0.65 -3.84 13.82
N GLU A 112 -1.53 -4.75 14.28
CA GLU A 112 -1.28 -6.19 14.20
C GLU A 112 -1.12 -6.68 12.76
N PHE A 113 -1.95 -6.20 11.83
CA PHE A 113 -1.81 -6.54 10.41
C PHE A 113 -0.51 -6.01 9.80
N LEU A 114 -0.07 -4.82 10.21
CA LEU A 114 1.22 -4.28 9.82
C LEU A 114 2.38 -5.17 10.31
N LEU A 115 2.35 -5.60 11.56
CA LEU A 115 3.36 -6.49 12.13
C LEU A 115 3.36 -7.85 11.42
N ARG A 116 2.20 -8.44 11.17
CA ARG A 116 2.09 -9.68 10.39
C ARG A 116 2.68 -9.54 8.99
N LEU A 117 2.46 -8.40 8.32
CA LEU A 117 3.10 -8.12 7.03
C LEU A 117 4.61 -7.95 7.17
N TYR A 118 5.05 -7.23 8.20
CA TYR A 118 6.47 -7.01 8.49
C TYR A 118 7.22 -8.33 8.68
N ASP A 119 6.69 -9.26 9.49
CA ASP A 119 7.29 -10.55 9.79
C ASP A 119 7.20 -11.56 8.65
N SER A 120 6.41 -11.28 7.62
CA SER A 120 6.22 -12.19 6.47
C SER A 120 7.22 -11.93 5.34
N HIS A 121 7.31 -12.86 4.40
CA HIS A 121 7.99 -12.66 3.11
C HIS A 121 7.03 -12.16 2.00
N CYS A 122 5.80 -11.81 2.34
CA CYS A 122 4.81 -11.35 1.38
C CYS A 122 5.02 -9.88 1.03
N CYS A 123 4.70 -9.52 -0.21
CA CYS A 123 4.71 -8.13 -0.69
C CYS A 123 3.48 -7.35 -0.22
N VAL A 124 2.31 -7.98 -0.24
CA VAL A 124 1.03 -7.32 0.00
C VAL A 124 0.36 -7.86 1.24
N GLY A 125 0.00 -6.97 2.16
CA GLY A 125 -0.97 -7.21 3.23
C GLY A 125 -2.24 -6.43 2.91
N ALA A 126 -3.36 -7.10 2.70
CA ALA A 126 -4.60 -6.43 2.32
C ALA A 126 -5.80 -6.95 3.11
N VAL A 127 -6.70 -6.04 3.43
CA VAL A 127 -8.03 -6.37 3.96
C VAL A 127 -8.97 -6.53 2.78
N ASP A 128 -9.68 -7.65 2.70
CA ASP A 128 -10.75 -7.81 1.72
C ASP A 128 -11.94 -6.91 2.09
N ARG A 129 -12.53 -6.26 1.08
CA ARG A 129 -13.60 -5.28 1.29
C ARG A 129 -14.91 -5.94 1.77
N ASP A 130 -15.17 -7.12 1.32
CA ASP A 130 -16.47 -7.75 1.51
C ASP A 130 -16.49 -8.62 2.77
N SER A 131 -15.44 -9.44 2.97
CA SER A 131 -15.29 -10.28 4.17
C SER A 131 -14.71 -9.52 5.36
N PHE A 132 -13.95 -8.45 5.13
CA PHE A 132 -13.12 -7.74 6.12
C PHE A 132 -12.00 -8.60 6.71
N GLU A 133 -11.62 -9.67 6.04
CA GLU A 133 -10.50 -10.51 6.43
C GLU A 133 -9.18 -9.95 5.92
N PHE A 134 -8.15 -10.02 6.75
CA PHE A 134 -6.78 -9.66 6.37
C PHE A 134 -6.07 -10.87 5.78
N SER A 135 -5.42 -10.67 4.65
CA SER A 135 -4.61 -11.68 3.98
C SER A 135 -3.26 -11.15 3.55
N LEU A 136 -2.28 -12.06 3.49
CA LEU A 136 -0.95 -11.82 2.96
C LEU A 136 -0.82 -12.47 1.58
N SER A 137 -0.20 -11.79 0.63
CA SER A 137 -0.03 -12.31 -0.72
C SER A 137 1.27 -11.83 -1.40
N LYS A 138 1.61 -12.49 -2.50
CA LYS A 138 2.54 -11.97 -3.51
C LYS A 138 1.94 -10.72 -4.16
N PRO A 139 2.70 -9.99 -5.01
CA PRO A 139 2.16 -8.90 -5.81
C PRO A 139 0.87 -9.29 -6.52
N LYS A 140 -0.07 -8.34 -6.60
CA LYS A 140 -1.39 -8.53 -7.22
C LYS A 140 -1.46 -8.00 -8.65
N PHE A 141 -0.57 -7.04 -8.99
CA PHE A 141 -0.47 -6.53 -10.36
C PHE A 141 0.48 -7.40 -11.17
N ASP A 142 0.13 -7.60 -12.44
CA ASP A 142 1.01 -8.26 -13.38
C ASP A 142 2.27 -7.42 -13.60
N TYR A 143 3.43 -8.07 -13.62
CA TYR A 143 4.70 -7.44 -13.92
C TYR A 143 5.15 -7.86 -15.31
N ALA A 144 5.22 -6.90 -16.22
CA ALA A 144 5.61 -7.16 -17.60
C ALA A 144 7.06 -7.67 -17.67
N VAL A 145 7.26 -8.74 -18.42
CA VAL A 145 8.60 -9.25 -18.74
C VAL A 145 9.31 -8.23 -19.64
N LYS A 146 10.63 -8.06 -19.48
CA LYS A 146 11.40 -7.21 -20.38
C LYS A 146 11.17 -7.66 -21.82
N TYR A 147 10.79 -6.71 -22.66
CA TYR A 147 10.76 -6.92 -24.10
C TYR A 147 12.20 -7.06 -24.59
N GLU A 148 12.58 -8.23 -25.06
CA GLU A 148 13.83 -8.41 -25.81
C GLU A 148 13.53 -8.02 -27.26
N PRO A 149 14.19 -6.96 -27.83
CA PRO A 149 14.03 -6.67 -29.24
C PRO A 149 14.44 -7.90 -30.04
N LYS A 150 13.60 -8.30 -30.99
CA LYS A 150 14.00 -9.33 -31.95
C LYS A 150 15.21 -8.76 -32.70
N ASP A 151 16.33 -9.44 -32.62
CA ASP A 151 17.47 -9.14 -33.49
C ASP A 151 17.00 -9.20 -34.94
N ASN A 152 17.09 -8.04 -35.65
CA ASN A 152 16.83 -7.95 -37.08
C ASN A 152 18.02 -8.44 -37.87
#